data_cc3bf898e264d1e3c1d172f1444aa23b
#
_entry.id   cc3bf898e264d1e3c1d172f1444aa23b
#
_cell.length_a   1.000
_cell.length_b   1.000
_cell.length_c   1.000
_cell.angle_alpha   90.00
_cell.angle_beta   90.00
_cell.angle_gamma   90.00
#
_symmetry.space_group_name_H-M   'P 1'
#
loop_
_entity.id
_entity.type
_entity.pdbx_description
1 polymer ?
#
loop_
_entity_poly.entity_id
_entity_poly.type
_entity_poly.pdbx_seq_one_letter_code
_entity_poly.pdbx_strand_id
1 'polypeptide(L)'
;EFTCPLHPTKKRTAFMNEATDYAADMNLILAYQNLLDDWKDEKSYTKKAFVKILDKDYTRIMSKYPRQVAAVEAFMKKTEEVEKNNETNLDLVAGLTGEMLGEVLCWREDEWSDELRTLGFYMGKFIYLMDAYEDYEEDRKKKSYNPLIQMEKENEQEFNTFCRLLLTSMMSECARSFERLPILLHADILRNILYSGVWSRYE
;
A
#
# COMPACT_ATOMS: atom_id res chain seq x y z
N GLU A 1 -17.73 -15.92 -17.20
CA GLU A 1 -18.48 -16.10 -15.93
C GLU A 1 -17.71 -17.03 -15.00
N PHE A 2 -17.69 -16.72 -13.72
CA PHE A 2 -17.09 -17.56 -12.68
C PHE A 2 -18.02 -17.64 -11.47
N THR A 3 -17.84 -18.68 -10.67
CA THR A 3 -18.54 -18.84 -9.39
C THR A 3 -17.61 -18.37 -8.27
N CYS A 4 -18.04 -17.35 -7.53
CA CYS A 4 -17.27 -16.85 -6.39
C CYS A 4 -17.30 -17.90 -5.25
N PRO A 5 -16.16 -18.30 -4.68
CA PRO A 5 -16.14 -19.27 -3.57
C PRO A 5 -16.98 -18.85 -2.36
N LEU A 6 -17.05 -17.53 -2.09
CA LEU A 6 -17.86 -16.96 -1.00
C LEU A 6 -19.35 -16.87 -1.33
N HIS A 7 -19.74 -17.04 -2.61
CA HIS A 7 -21.13 -16.97 -3.09
C HIS A 7 -21.36 -18.05 -4.15
N PRO A 8 -21.34 -19.33 -3.78
CA PRO A 8 -21.32 -20.43 -4.74
C PRO A 8 -22.60 -20.58 -5.58
N THR A 9 -23.67 -19.92 -5.19
CA THR A 9 -24.97 -19.96 -5.89
C THR A 9 -25.12 -18.87 -6.97
N LYS A 10 -24.19 -17.90 -7.04
CA LYS A 10 -24.28 -16.77 -7.98
C LYS A 10 -23.12 -16.80 -8.96
N LYS A 11 -23.43 -16.90 -10.24
CA LYS A 11 -22.45 -16.63 -11.31
C LYS A 11 -22.20 -15.13 -11.40
N ARG A 12 -20.94 -14.76 -11.54
CA ARG A 12 -20.50 -13.37 -11.72
C ARG A 12 -19.70 -13.25 -13.01
N THR A 13 -19.83 -12.13 -13.70
CA THR A 13 -18.99 -11.79 -14.84
C THR A 13 -17.74 -11.08 -14.34
N ALA A 14 -16.58 -11.51 -14.80
CA ALA A 14 -15.32 -10.79 -14.62
C ALA A 14 -14.76 -10.42 -15.99
N PHE A 15 -14.21 -9.23 -16.09
CA PHE A 15 -13.37 -8.85 -17.19
C PHE A 15 -11.97 -9.45 -16.95
N MET A 16 -11.46 -10.13 -17.97
CA MET A 16 -10.10 -10.68 -17.94
C MET A 16 -9.30 -10.03 -19.07
N ASN A 17 -8.23 -9.38 -18.68
CA ASN A 17 -7.24 -8.78 -19.58
C ASN A 17 -5.89 -8.71 -18.87
N GLU A 18 -4.85 -8.32 -19.58
CA GLU A 18 -3.51 -8.23 -19.02
C GLU A 18 -3.41 -7.32 -17.79
N ALA A 19 -4.20 -6.25 -17.72
CA ALA A 19 -4.19 -5.33 -16.58
C ALA A 19 -4.84 -5.95 -15.34
N THR A 20 -5.96 -6.70 -15.50
CA THR A 20 -6.58 -7.42 -14.39
C THR A 20 -5.73 -8.59 -13.91
N ASP A 21 -5.01 -9.26 -14.82
CA ASP A 21 -4.06 -10.31 -14.47
C ASP A 21 -2.87 -9.72 -13.70
N TYR A 22 -2.34 -8.58 -14.16
CA TYR A 22 -1.30 -7.85 -13.43
C TYR A 22 -1.74 -7.46 -12.03
N ALA A 23 -2.91 -6.84 -11.89
CA ALA A 23 -3.45 -6.44 -10.60
C ALA A 23 -3.64 -7.64 -9.65
N ALA A 24 -4.09 -8.79 -10.17
CA ALA A 24 -4.22 -10.01 -9.40
C ALA A 24 -2.86 -10.56 -8.94
N ASP A 25 -1.86 -10.56 -9.85
CA ASP A 25 -0.49 -10.97 -9.54
C ASP A 25 0.13 -10.06 -8.45
N MET A 26 -0.07 -8.74 -8.52
CA MET A 26 0.42 -7.79 -7.49
C MET A 26 -0.25 -8.00 -6.13
N ASN A 27 -1.57 -8.18 -6.10
CA ASN A 27 -2.28 -8.52 -4.86
C ASN A 27 -1.77 -9.82 -4.24
N LEU A 28 -1.43 -10.82 -5.06
CA LEU A 28 -0.89 -12.08 -4.57
C LEU A 28 0.51 -11.89 -3.94
N ILE A 29 1.39 -11.09 -4.56
CA ILE A 29 2.71 -10.77 -3.99
C ILE A 29 2.57 -10.13 -2.61
N LEU A 30 1.74 -9.10 -2.50
CA LEU A 30 1.52 -8.38 -1.24
C LEU A 30 0.94 -9.31 -0.16
N ALA A 31 -0.08 -10.11 -0.51
CA ALA A 31 -0.67 -11.07 0.41
C ALA A 31 0.33 -12.15 0.85
N TYR A 32 1.16 -12.64 -0.07
CA TYR A 32 2.17 -13.64 0.25
C TYR A 32 3.20 -13.11 1.25
N GLN A 33 3.70 -11.90 1.04
CA GLN A 33 4.68 -11.28 1.94
C GLN A 33 4.08 -10.99 3.31
N ASN A 34 2.86 -10.47 3.39
CA ASN A 34 2.17 -10.28 4.67
C ASN A 34 1.98 -11.61 5.43
N LEU A 35 1.59 -12.69 4.73
CA LEU A 35 1.46 -14.00 5.34
C LEU A 35 2.78 -14.59 5.84
N LEU A 36 3.88 -14.30 5.14
CA LEU A 36 5.23 -14.68 5.57
C LEU A 36 5.66 -13.95 6.84
N ASP A 37 5.38 -12.65 6.90
CA ASP A 37 5.70 -11.80 8.02
C ASP A 37 4.92 -12.22 9.27
N ASP A 38 3.62 -12.29 9.15
CA ASP A 38 2.72 -12.81 10.17
C ASP A 38 3.11 -14.20 10.68
N TRP A 39 3.60 -15.07 9.80
CA TRP A 39 4.05 -16.41 10.22
C TRP A 39 5.35 -16.34 11.01
N LYS A 40 6.27 -15.44 10.68
CA LYS A 40 7.52 -15.24 11.44
C LYS A 40 7.23 -14.74 12.84
N ASP A 41 6.31 -13.80 12.98
CA ASP A 41 5.99 -13.11 14.24
C ASP A 41 5.09 -13.96 15.14
N GLU A 42 3.99 -14.48 14.62
CA GLU A 42 2.98 -15.21 15.40
C GLU A 42 3.18 -16.73 15.41
N LYS A 43 4.07 -17.27 14.56
CA LYS A 43 4.27 -18.72 14.31
C LYS A 43 2.96 -19.46 14.00
N SER A 44 2.02 -18.79 13.32
CA SER A 44 0.70 -19.33 13.00
C SER A 44 0.78 -20.42 11.93
N TYR A 45 0.44 -21.64 12.29
CA TYR A 45 0.44 -22.78 11.37
C TYR A 45 -0.56 -22.64 10.22
N THR A 46 -1.66 -21.93 10.43
CA THR A 46 -2.64 -21.65 9.38
C THR A 46 -2.07 -20.73 8.32
N LYS A 47 -1.37 -19.64 8.72
CA LYS A 47 -0.69 -18.72 7.80
C LYS A 47 0.40 -19.46 7.01
N LYS A 48 1.16 -20.34 7.65
CA LYS A 48 2.14 -21.22 6.98
C LYS A 48 1.53 -22.12 5.91
N ALA A 49 0.33 -22.65 6.16
CA ALA A 49 -0.37 -23.47 5.17
C ALA A 49 -0.79 -22.64 3.95
N PHE A 50 -1.27 -21.40 4.14
CA PHE A 50 -1.57 -20.47 3.04
C PHE A 50 -0.33 -20.08 2.23
N VAL A 51 0.79 -19.79 2.88
CA VAL A 51 2.07 -19.54 2.20
C VAL A 51 2.41 -20.70 1.25
N LYS A 52 2.32 -21.93 1.72
CA LYS A 52 2.59 -23.12 0.88
C LYS A 52 1.64 -23.25 -0.32
N ILE A 53 0.39 -22.84 -0.16
CA ILE A 53 -0.59 -22.88 -1.26
C ILE A 53 -0.19 -21.85 -2.33
N LEU A 54 0.25 -20.66 -1.92
CA LEU A 54 0.59 -19.56 -2.81
C LEU A 54 2.01 -19.64 -3.40
N ASP A 55 2.87 -20.49 -2.85
CA ASP A 55 4.30 -20.58 -3.19
C ASP A 55 4.55 -20.80 -4.68
N LYS A 56 3.77 -21.68 -5.31
CA LYS A 56 3.87 -21.94 -6.76
C LYS A 56 3.53 -20.71 -7.60
N ASP A 57 2.46 -20.01 -7.22
CA ASP A 57 2.04 -18.79 -7.93
C ASP A 57 3.02 -17.66 -7.68
N TYR A 58 3.52 -17.51 -6.45
CA TYR A 58 4.57 -16.54 -6.12
C TYR A 58 5.82 -16.76 -6.97
N THR A 59 6.30 -18.01 -7.11
CA THR A 59 7.47 -18.35 -7.95
C THR A 59 7.24 -17.98 -9.42
N ARG A 60 6.03 -18.22 -9.95
CA ARG A 60 5.65 -17.82 -11.31
C ARG A 60 5.68 -16.29 -11.47
N ILE A 61 5.13 -15.57 -10.50
CA ILE A 61 5.05 -14.11 -10.52
C ILE A 61 6.42 -13.47 -10.38
N MET A 62 7.29 -14.02 -9.52
CA MET A 62 8.67 -13.57 -9.36
C MET A 62 9.44 -13.62 -10.68
N SER A 63 9.23 -14.68 -11.48
CA SER A 63 9.85 -14.80 -12.80
C SER A 63 9.29 -13.80 -13.83
N LYS A 64 8.01 -13.41 -13.68
CA LYS A 64 7.30 -12.50 -14.59
C LYS A 64 7.53 -11.03 -14.28
N TYR A 65 7.60 -10.69 -12.98
CA TYR A 65 7.69 -9.32 -12.48
C TYR A 65 8.82 -9.13 -11.44
N PRO A 66 10.09 -9.39 -11.83
CA PRO A 66 11.20 -9.39 -10.88
C PRO A 66 11.43 -8.02 -10.22
N ARG A 67 11.14 -6.92 -10.93
CA ARG A 67 11.30 -5.55 -10.41
C ARG A 67 10.31 -5.27 -9.28
N GLN A 68 9.04 -5.58 -9.48
CA GLN A 68 8.00 -5.38 -8.48
C GLN A 68 8.20 -6.26 -7.25
N VAL A 69 8.57 -7.53 -7.46
CA VAL A 69 8.86 -8.45 -6.36
C VAL A 69 10.05 -7.93 -5.54
N ALA A 70 11.14 -7.50 -6.20
CA ALA A 70 12.29 -6.94 -5.50
C ALA A 70 11.93 -5.69 -4.69
N ALA A 71 11.04 -4.84 -5.20
CA ALA A 71 10.57 -3.65 -4.46
C ALA A 71 9.78 -4.04 -3.20
N VAL A 72 8.88 -5.03 -3.29
CA VAL A 72 8.11 -5.51 -2.15
C VAL A 72 8.99 -6.20 -1.11
N GLU A 73 9.93 -7.04 -1.53
CA GLU A 73 10.89 -7.69 -0.62
C GLU A 73 11.82 -6.67 0.07
N ALA A 74 12.29 -5.66 -0.66
CA ALA A 74 13.10 -4.58 -0.09
C ALA A 74 12.29 -3.75 0.91
N PHE A 75 11.03 -3.47 0.63
CA PHE A 75 10.10 -2.80 1.54
C PHE A 75 9.99 -3.57 2.85
N MET A 76 9.63 -4.85 2.83
CA MET A 76 9.48 -5.67 4.04
C MET A 76 10.74 -5.65 4.91
N LYS A 77 11.92 -5.84 4.29
CA LYS A 77 13.19 -5.81 5.01
C LYS A 77 13.48 -4.45 5.64
N LYS A 78 13.32 -3.37 4.88
CA LYS A 78 13.61 -2.01 5.38
C LYS A 78 12.62 -1.58 6.47
N THR A 79 11.34 -1.98 6.38
CA THR A 79 10.33 -1.72 7.40
C THR A 79 10.72 -2.37 8.72
N GLU A 80 11.10 -3.63 8.71
CA GLU A 80 11.62 -4.33 9.91
C GLU A 80 12.84 -3.60 10.54
N GLU A 81 13.74 -3.07 9.69
CA GLU A 81 14.91 -2.31 10.14
C GLU A 81 14.54 -0.97 10.81
N VAL A 82 13.62 -0.19 10.22
CA VAL A 82 13.20 1.11 10.77
C VAL A 82 12.41 0.95 12.07
N GLU A 83 11.57 -0.07 12.17
CA GLU A 83 10.83 -0.40 13.39
C GLU A 83 11.77 -0.79 14.55
N LYS A 84 12.74 -1.68 14.29
CA LYS A 84 13.76 -2.08 15.27
C LYS A 84 14.59 -0.91 15.76
N ASN A 85 14.87 0.07 14.89
CA ASN A 85 15.66 1.24 15.23
C ASN A 85 14.83 2.37 15.83
N ASN A 86 13.51 2.21 15.95
CA ASN A 86 12.57 3.27 16.32
C ASN A 86 12.80 4.56 15.51
N GLU A 87 12.90 4.44 14.19
CA GLU A 87 13.13 5.57 13.29
C GLU A 87 11.99 6.58 13.37
N THR A 88 12.33 7.86 13.47
CA THR A 88 11.36 8.96 13.65
C THR A 88 11.22 9.87 12.45
N ASN A 89 12.06 9.69 11.45
CA ASN A 89 11.99 10.46 10.22
C ASN A 89 10.78 10.02 9.38
N LEU A 90 9.68 10.76 9.47
CA LEU A 90 8.43 10.46 8.76
C LEU A 90 8.61 10.34 7.25
N ASP A 91 9.47 11.17 6.66
CA ASP A 91 9.70 11.16 5.22
C ASP A 91 10.39 9.87 4.78
N LEU A 92 11.36 9.42 5.56
CA LEU A 92 12.05 8.17 5.33
C LEU A 92 11.10 6.98 5.45
N VAL A 93 10.39 6.88 6.58
CA VAL A 93 9.57 5.70 6.89
C VAL A 93 8.38 5.59 5.94
N ALA A 94 7.64 6.68 5.75
CA ALA A 94 6.54 6.71 4.78
C ALA A 94 7.03 6.52 3.34
N GLY A 95 8.26 7.00 3.05
CA GLY A 95 8.92 6.82 1.76
C GLY A 95 9.11 5.36 1.36
N LEU A 96 9.29 4.43 2.31
CA LEU A 96 9.42 3.00 2.01
C LEU A 96 8.15 2.43 1.35
N THR A 97 6.98 2.73 1.91
CA THR A 97 5.69 2.36 1.32
C THR A 97 5.49 3.05 -0.03
N GLY A 98 5.94 4.31 -0.13
CA GLY A 98 5.92 5.07 -1.38
C GLY A 98 6.76 4.43 -2.48
N GLU A 99 8.02 4.09 -2.21
CA GLU A 99 8.93 3.42 -3.16
C GLU A 99 8.32 2.10 -3.65
N MET A 100 7.84 1.29 -2.73
CA MET A 100 7.21 0.00 -3.06
C MET A 100 5.97 0.19 -3.93
N LEU A 101 5.06 1.07 -3.54
CA LEU A 101 3.81 1.26 -4.29
C LEU A 101 4.05 1.96 -5.64
N GLY A 102 5.06 2.83 -5.74
CA GLY A 102 5.50 3.41 -7.02
C GLY A 102 5.91 2.34 -8.02
N GLU A 103 6.70 1.36 -7.59
CA GLU A 103 7.10 0.24 -8.45
C GLU A 103 5.93 -0.71 -8.79
N VAL A 104 5.01 -0.92 -7.85
CA VAL A 104 3.81 -1.74 -8.09
C VAL A 104 2.85 -1.06 -9.07
N LEU A 105 2.65 0.25 -9.01
CA LEU A 105 1.79 0.96 -9.96
C LEU A 105 2.43 1.13 -11.34
N CYS A 106 3.75 1.16 -11.42
CA CYS A 106 4.47 1.19 -12.69
C CYS A 106 4.55 -0.22 -13.29
N TRP A 107 3.49 -0.62 -14.00
CA TRP A 107 3.43 -1.96 -14.61
C TRP A 107 4.53 -2.20 -15.65
N ARG A 108 4.72 -1.24 -16.56
CA ARG A 108 5.69 -1.31 -17.69
C ARG A 108 6.54 -0.05 -17.70
N GLU A 109 7.73 -0.16 -18.27
CA GLU A 109 8.56 1.01 -18.57
C GLU A 109 8.12 1.62 -19.89
N ASP A 110 7.45 2.76 -19.80
CA ASP A 110 6.97 3.54 -20.92
C ASP A 110 7.02 5.04 -20.60
N GLU A 111 6.46 5.88 -21.45
CA GLU A 111 6.41 7.34 -21.27
C GLU A 111 5.64 7.81 -20.03
N TRP A 112 4.84 6.93 -19.40
CA TRP A 112 4.04 7.25 -18.21
C TRP A 112 4.65 6.73 -16.92
N SER A 113 5.80 6.05 -17.00
CA SER A 113 6.44 5.38 -15.86
C SER A 113 6.74 6.33 -14.72
N ASP A 114 7.26 7.52 -15.00
CA ASP A 114 7.61 8.51 -13.98
C ASP A 114 6.36 9.04 -13.26
N GLU A 115 5.28 9.30 -14.00
CA GLU A 115 4.02 9.77 -13.40
C GLU A 115 3.35 8.66 -12.57
N LEU A 116 3.39 7.40 -13.04
CA LEU A 116 2.86 6.26 -12.30
C LEU A 116 3.65 6.01 -11.02
N ARG A 117 4.99 6.10 -11.07
CA ARG A 117 5.83 5.99 -9.88
C ARG A 117 5.58 7.13 -8.90
N THR A 118 5.48 8.36 -9.39
CA THR A 118 5.19 9.52 -8.54
C THR A 118 3.82 9.40 -7.88
N LEU A 119 2.80 9.00 -8.64
CA LEU A 119 1.46 8.73 -8.13
C LEU A 119 1.50 7.66 -7.03
N GLY A 120 2.16 6.52 -7.30
CA GLY A 120 2.29 5.44 -6.34
C GLY A 120 3.10 5.84 -5.11
N PHE A 121 4.18 6.60 -5.30
CA PHE A 121 5.01 7.08 -4.20
C PHE A 121 4.22 7.93 -3.19
N TYR A 122 3.51 8.94 -3.68
CA TYR A 122 2.74 9.80 -2.78
C TYR A 122 1.49 9.12 -2.23
N MET A 123 0.86 8.22 -2.99
CA MET A 123 -0.23 7.39 -2.48
C MET A 123 0.25 6.45 -1.38
N GLY A 124 1.40 5.82 -1.54
CA GLY A 124 1.98 4.95 -0.53
C GLY A 124 2.34 5.69 0.75
N LYS A 125 2.94 6.88 0.64
CA LYS A 125 3.20 7.75 1.80
C LYS A 125 1.91 8.16 2.51
N PHE A 126 0.87 8.51 1.74
CA PHE A 126 -0.44 8.83 2.30
C PHE A 126 -1.05 7.66 3.06
N ILE A 127 -1.06 6.46 2.47
CA ILE A 127 -1.61 5.25 3.11
C ILE A 127 -0.89 4.96 4.42
N TYR A 128 0.44 4.97 4.42
CA TYR A 128 1.24 4.72 5.62
C TYR A 128 0.96 5.74 6.73
N LEU A 129 0.93 7.03 6.37
CA LEU A 129 0.71 8.10 7.36
C LEU A 129 -0.74 8.14 7.88
N MET A 130 -1.70 7.75 7.04
CA MET A 130 -3.10 7.63 7.46
C MET A 130 -3.27 6.48 8.46
N ASP A 131 -2.66 5.33 8.20
CA ASP A 131 -2.65 4.16 9.07
C ASP A 131 -2.00 4.51 10.42
N ALA A 132 -0.83 5.13 10.39
CA ALA A 132 -0.15 5.59 11.60
C ALA A 132 -0.98 6.62 12.39
N TYR A 133 -1.77 7.46 11.73
CA TYR A 133 -2.67 8.41 12.37
C TYR A 133 -3.89 7.71 13.00
N GLU A 134 -4.52 6.79 12.29
CA GLU A 134 -5.66 6.00 12.80
C GLU A 134 -5.26 5.18 14.03
N ASP A 135 -4.10 4.53 13.99
CA ASP A 135 -3.62 3.64 15.05
C ASP A 135 -2.89 4.38 16.18
N TYR A 136 -2.70 5.70 16.09
CA TYR A 136 -1.90 6.50 17.02
C TYR A 136 -2.22 6.24 18.51
N GLU A 137 -3.50 6.29 18.91
CA GLU A 137 -3.91 6.11 20.30
C GLU A 137 -3.78 4.66 20.78
N GLU A 138 -3.99 3.70 19.88
CA GLU A 138 -3.86 2.28 20.18
C GLU A 138 -2.39 1.89 20.35
N ASP A 139 -1.54 2.30 19.40
CA ASP A 139 -0.10 2.05 19.41
C ASP A 139 0.57 2.70 20.62
N ARG A 140 0.17 3.92 20.97
CA ARG A 140 0.65 4.60 22.16
C ARG A 140 0.33 3.81 23.44
N LYS A 141 -0.88 3.25 23.54
CA LYS A 141 -1.30 2.43 24.70
C LYS A 141 -0.55 1.10 24.74
N LYS A 142 -0.37 0.46 23.59
CA LYS A 142 0.34 -0.82 23.46
C LYS A 142 1.87 -0.68 23.52
N LYS A 143 2.40 0.54 23.41
CA LYS A 143 3.82 0.84 23.22
C LYS A 143 4.40 0.19 21.96
N SER A 144 3.58 0.09 20.92
CA SER A 144 3.97 -0.36 19.60
C SER A 144 4.69 0.77 18.87
N TYR A 145 5.48 0.40 17.85
CA TYR A 145 6.11 1.40 17.00
C TYR A 145 5.07 2.20 16.21
N ASN A 146 5.18 3.52 16.28
CA ASN A 146 4.43 4.44 15.44
C ASN A 146 5.24 5.75 15.37
N PRO A 147 5.68 6.19 14.18
CA PRO A 147 6.59 7.32 14.06
C PRO A 147 5.96 8.65 14.49
N LEU A 148 4.62 8.74 14.55
CA LEU A 148 3.93 9.94 15.02
C LEU A 148 3.97 10.11 16.54
N ILE A 149 4.18 9.03 17.32
CA ILE A 149 4.18 9.08 18.79
C ILE A 149 5.32 9.96 19.34
N GLN A 150 6.45 9.98 18.64
CA GLN A 150 7.62 10.77 19.09
C GLN A 150 7.54 12.24 18.68
N MET A 151 6.49 12.64 17.99
CA MET A 151 6.28 14.03 17.64
C MET A 151 5.71 14.77 18.85
N GLU A 152 6.56 15.51 19.56
CA GLU A 152 6.08 16.43 20.60
C GLU A 152 5.19 17.49 19.98
N LYS A 153 3.93 17.53 20.41
CA LYS A 153 2.98 18.59 20.06
C LYS A 153 2.43 19.19 21.36
N GLU A 154 2.24 20.49 21.35
CA GLU A 154 1.80 21.20 22.53
C GLU A 154 0.35 20.81 22.92
N ASN A 155 -0.46 20.43 21.90
CA ASN A 155 -1.83 19.99 22.11
C ASN A 155 -2.34 19.14 20.94
N GLU A 156 -3.47 18.45 21.16
CA GLU A 156 -4.15 17.59 20.20
C GLU A 156 -4.58 18.32 18.90
N GLN A 157 -4.99 19.57 19.02
CA GLN A 157 -5.42 20.36 17.86
C GLN A 157 -4.26 20.65 16.91
N GLU A 158 -3.08 20.92 17.43
CA GLU A 158 -1.87 21.11 16.63
C GLU A 158 -1.43 19.82 15.96
N PHE A 159 -1.51 18.69 16.69
CA PHE A 159 -1.22 17.38 16.13
C PHE A 159 -2.15 17.05 14.95
N ASN A 160 -3.47 17.20 15.15
CA ASN A 160 -4.46 16.94 14.09
C ASN A 160 -4.27 17.87 12.89
N THR A 161 -3.99 19.15 13.12
CA THR A 161 -3.70 20.11 12.05
C THR A 161 -2.45 19.71 11.26
N PHE A 162 -1.40 19.33 11.95
CA PHE A 162 -0.16 18.87 11.32
C PHE A 162 -0.41 17.62 10.46
N CYS A 163 -1.04 16.58 11.01
CA CYS A 163 -1.34 15.34 10.28
C CYS A 163 -2.20 15.63 9.04
N ARG A 164 -3.22 16.48 9.17
CA ARG A 164 -4.06 16.88 8.04
C ARG A 164 -3.28 17.58 6.94
N LEU A 165 -2.41 18.51 7.27
CA LEU A 165 -1.57 19.21 6.30
C LEU A 165 -0.62 18.25 5.60
N LEU A 166 0.00 17.34 6.34
CA LEU A 166 0.90 16.33 5.81
C LEU A 166 0.18 15.40 4.82
N LEU A 167 -0.96 14.84 5.21
CA LEU A 167 -1.78 13.98 4.37
C LEU A 167 -2.29 14.72 3.12
N THR A 168 -2.74 15.97 3.29
CA THR A 168 -3.19 16.81 2.16
C THR A 168 -2.05 17.07 1.17
N SER A 169 -0.83 17.31 1.66
CA SER A 169 0.34 17.49 0.80
C SER A 169 0.63 16.24 -0.04
N MET A 170 0.59 15.04 0.58
CA MET A 170 0.81 13.78 -0.14
C MET A 170 -0.25 13.56 -1.23
N MET A 171 -1.54 13.73 -0.89
CA MET A 171 -2.61 13.55 -1.86
C MET A 171 -2.63 14.62 -2.96
N SER A 172 -2.15 15.83 -2.69
CA SER A 172 -2.03 16.86 -3.72
C SER A 172 -1.00 16.49 -4.80
N GLU A 173 0.15 15.92 -4.40
CA GLU A 173 1.14 15.44 -5.36
C GLU A 173 0.65 14.19 -6.11
N CYS A 174 0.00 13.26 -5.41
CA CYS A 174 -0.64 12.09 -6.02
C CYS A 174 -1.67 12.52 -7.09
N ALA A 175 -2.57 13.45 -6.75
CA ALA A 175 -3.58 13.97 -7.66
C ALA A 175 -2.96 14.70 -8.86
N ARG A 176 -1.88 15.46 -8.64
CA ARG A 176 -1.18 16.15 -9.72
C ARG A 176 -0.60 15.18 -10.75
N SER A 177 0.02 14.08 -10.30
CA SER A 177 0.51 13.05 -11.21
C SER A 177 -0.62 12.30 -11.90
N PHE A 178 -1.72 12.02 -11.19
CA PHE A 178 -2.90 11.42 -11.79
C PHE A 178 -3.46 12.25 -12.94
N GLU A 179 -3.59 13.58 -12.79
CA GLU A 179 -4.15 14.47 -13.82
C GLU A 179 -3.23 14.63 -15.05
N ARG A 180 -1.98 14.21 -14.99
CA ARG A 180 -1.06 14.17 -16.14
C ARG A 180 -1.17 12.88 -16.92
N LEU A 181 -1.74 11.83 -16.35
CA LEU A 181 -1.94 10.55 -17.03
C LEU A 181 -3.08 10.66 -18.04
N PRO A 182 -2.98 10.04 -19.23
CA PRO A 182 -4.00 10.09 -20.28
C PRO A 182 -5.17 9.14 -20.00
N ILE A 183 -5.76 9.22 -18.81
CA ILE A 183 -6.86 8.35 -18.40
C ILE A 183 -8.17 8.91 -18.96
N LEU A 184 -8.74 8.21 -19.95
CA LEU A 184 -9.97 8.60 -20.64
C LEU A 184 -11.21 7.90 -20.09
N LEU A 185 -11.08 6.65 -19.64
CA LEU A 185 -12.19 5.85 -19.15
C LEU A 185 -12.22 5.84 -17.63
N HIS A 186 -13.41 6.06 -17.07
CA HIS A 186 -13.63 6.03 -15.60
C HIS A 186 -12.79 7.04 -14.80
N ALA A 187 -12.30 8.10 -15.43
CA ALA A 187 -11.50 9.13 -14.77
C ALA A 187 -12.27 9.83 -13.63
N ASP A 188 -13.57 10.01 -13.79
CA ASP A 188 -14.48 10.53 -12.76
C ASP A 188 -14.56 9.64 -11.53
N ILE A 189 -14.59 8.33 -11.69
CA ILE A 189 -14.59 7.36 -10.59
C ILE A 189 -13.25 7.42 -9.85
N LEU A 190 -12.13 7.42 -10.59
CA LEU A 190 -10.80 7.51 -10.01
C LEU A 190 -10.57 8.84 -9.28
N ARG A 191 -11.04 9.96 -9.85
CA ARG A 191 -11.03 11.26 -9.16
C ARG A 191 -11.82 11.23 -7.86
N ASN A 192 -13.02 10.64 -7.88
CA ASN A 192 -13.82 10.51 -6.66
C ASN A 192 -13.08 9.70 -5.58
N ILE A 193 -12.37 8.64 -5.96
CA ILE A 193 -11.54 7.87 -5.02
C ILE A 193 -10.43 8.75 -4.45
N LEU A 194 -9.65 9.43 -5.30
CA LEU A 194 -8.48 10.21 -4.88
C LEU A 194 -8.84 11.48 -4.11
N TYR A 195 -9.96 12.15 -4.45
CA TYR A 195 -10.30 13.44 -3.85
C TYR A 195 -11.27 13.34 -2.65
N SER A 196 -12.00 12.23 -2.54
CA SER A 196 -12.98 12.02 -1.48
C SER A 196 -12.84 10.66 -0.79
N GLY A 197 -12.76 9.58 -1.57
CA GLY A 197 -12.81 8.22 -1.02
C GLY A 197 -11.71 7.91 -0.02
N VAL A 198 -10.49 8.36 -0.27
CA VAL A 198 -9.32 8.16 0.60
C VAL A 198 -9.45 8.87 1.95
N TRP A 199 -10.32 9.87 2.06
CA TRP A 199 -10.53 10.66 3.27
C TRP A 199 -11.60 10.09 4.20
N SER A 200 -12.33 9.05 3.77
CA SER A 200 -13.43 8.46 4.55
C SER A 200 -12.99 7.86 5.90
N ARG A 201 -11.70 7.65 6.10
CA ARG A 201 -11.10 7.19 7.36
C ARG A 201 -10.63 8.33 8.26
N TYR A 202 -10.48 9.53 7.72
CA TYR A 202 -10.03 10.70 8.46
C TYR A 202 -11.19 11.42 9.20
N GLU A 203 -12.42 11.23 8.75
CA GLU A 203 -13.66 11.81 9.34
C GLU A 203 -14.17 10.95 10.50
#